data_6e82e6286bd053186119b703b4ba841f
#
_entry.id   6e82e6286bd053186119b703b4ba841f
#
_cell.length_a   1.000
_cell.length_b   1.000
_cell.length_c   1.000
_cell.angle_alpha   90.00
_cell.angle_beta   90.00
_cell.angle_gamma   90.00
#
_symmetry.space_group_name_H-M   'P 1'
#
loop_
_entity.id
_entity.type
_entity.pdbx_description
1 polymer ?
#
loop_
_entity_poly.entity_id
_entity_poly.type
_entity_poly.pdbx_seq_one_letter_code
_entity_poly.pdbx_strand_id
1 'polypeptide(L)'
;VARLLELMGVEVVYPKRNLSQPGEGHRIYPYLLEGLEISGPDQVWCSDITYVPMAYGFMYLVAVMDWWSRYVLAWELSNSLDSEFCIRAWTTALACGRQPLISNTDQGSQFTSPGFVDAVQSAGTQVSMDGRGRWIDNRMIERLWRSVKYEDVYLNDYGDGLSAGRGLRLYFERYNNLRPHQTLDNATPGDWYHRPHEFDGQPA
;
A
#
# COMPACT_ATOMS: atom_id res chain seq x y z
N VAL A 1 -29.50 -19.51 -8.01
CA VAL A 1 -29.67 -18.10 -7.63
C VAL A 1 -29.89 -17.25 -8.88
N ALA A 2 -29.03 -17.27 -9.93
CA ALA A 2 -29.15 -16.44 -11.14
C ALA A 2 -30.53 -16.63 -11.84
N ARG A 3 -30.99 -17.87 -12.05
CA ARG A 3 -32.27 -18.17 -12.68
C ARG A 3 -33.48 -17.63 -11.90
N LEU A 4 -33.43 -17.56 -10.57
CA LEU A 4 -34.47 -17.01 -9.74
C LEU A 4 -34.52 -15.48 -9.84
N LEU A 5 -33.38 -14.81 -9.89
CA LEU A 5 -33.29 -13.36 -10.08
C LEU A 5 -33.83 -12.95 -11.46
N GLU A 6 -33.54 -13.72 -12.50
CA GLU A 6 -34.05 -13.53 -13.86
C GLU A 6 -35.58 -13.67 -13.92
N LEU A 7 -36.17 -14.69 -13.26
CA LEU A 7 -37.61 -14.87 -13.15
C LEU A 7 -38.30 -13.77 -12.35
N MET A 8 -37.61 -13.13 -11.43
CA MET A 8 -38.08 -11.99 -10.62
C MET A 8 -37.89 -10.66 -11.30
N GLY A 9 -37.30 -10.61 -12.51
CA GLY A 9 -36.99 -9.37 -13.23
C GLY A 9 -35.96 -8.51 -12.50
N VAL A 10 -35.16 -9.11 -11.60
CA VAL A 10 -34.10 -8.42 -10.87
C VAL A 10 -32.80 -8.53 -11.65
N GLU A 11 -32.41 -7.46 -12.31
CA GLU A 11 -31.07 -7.33 -12.88
C GLU A 11 -30.06 -7.02 -11.77
N VAL A 12 -29.09 -7.91 -11.59
CA VAL A 12 -27.93 -7.63 -10.72
C VAL A 12 -27.03 -6.66 -11.46
N VAL A 13 -27.02 -5.41 -11.03
CA VAL A 13 -26.10 -4.41 -11.54
C VAL A 13 -24.70 -4.74 -11.02
N TYR A 14 -23.97 -5.56 -11.77
CA TYR A 14 -22.53 -5.66 -11.56
C TYR A 14 -21.88 -4.37 -12.10
N PRO A 15 -21.00 -3.71 -11.33
CA PRO A 15 -20.17 -2.67 -11.90
C PRO A 15 -19.45 -3.28 -13.09
N LYS A 16 -19.73 -2.76 -14.31
CA LYS A 16 -18.97 -3.16 -15.50
C LYS A 16 -17.50 -2.98 -15.16
N ARG A 17 -16.66 -3.98 -15.47
CA ARG A 17 -15.20 -3.84 -15.35
C ARG A 17 -14.83 -2.56 -16.10
N ASN A 18 -14.56 -1.49 -15.37
CA ASN A 18 -13.89 -0.33 -15.93
C ASN A 18 -12.46 -0.80 -16.18
N LEU A 19 -12.24 -1.22 -17.42
CA LEU A 19 -10.90 -1.40 -17.93
C LEU A 19 -10.39 0.03 -18.13
N SER A 20 -9.68 0.55 -17.14
CA SER A 20 -8.87 1.75 -17.31
C SER A 20 -7.97 1.47 -18.48
N GLN A 21 -8.26 2.11 -19.63
CA GLN A 21 -7.37 2.02 -20.78
C GLN A 21 -6.13 2.84 -20.43
N PRO A 22 -4.92 2.28 -20.57
CA PRO A 22 -3.69 3.06 -20.45
C PRO A 22 -3.78 4.23 -21.44
N GLY A 23 -3.47 5.44 -20.99
CA GLY A 23 -3.37 6.59 -21.88
C GLY A 23 -2.30 6.34 -22.97
N GLU A 24 -2.45 6.95 -24.13
CA GLU A 24 -1.42 6.91 -25.18
C GLU A 24 -0.09 7.43 -24.60
N GLY A 25 0.98 6.62 -24.71
CA GLY A 25 2.30 6.96 -24.14
C GLY A 25 2.56 6.46 -22.73
N HIS A 26 1.72 5.58 -22.17
CA HIS A 26 1.94 4.98 -20.85
C HIS A 26 3.28 4.23 -20.81
N ARG A 27 4.24 4.76 -20.05
CA ARG A 27 5.56 4.14 -19.86
C ARG A 27 5.41 2.92 -18.95
N ILE A 28 5.80 1.75 -19.44
CA ILE A 28 5.84 0.51 -18.65
C ILE A 28 7.20 0.44 -17.95
N TYR A 29 7.18 0.33 -16.63
CA TYR A 29 8.39 0.15 -15.83
C TYR A 29 8.66 -1.35 -15.61
N PRO A 30 9.94 -1.76 -15.56
CA PRO A 30 10.28 -3.17 -15.37
C PRO A 30 9.93 -3.63 -13.94
N TYR A 31 9.70 -4.93 -13.81
CA TYR A 31 9.63 -5.59 -12.51
C TYR A 31 11.04 -6.02 -12.09
N LEU A 32 11.54 -5.48 -10.99
CA LEU A 32 12.92 -5.67 -10.54
C LEU A 32 13.08 -6.67 -9.39
N LEU A 33 11.97 -7.23 -8.87
CA LEU A 33 12.01 -8.10 -7.69
C LEU A 33 12.12 -9.59 -8.03
N GLU A 34 12.13 -9.96 -9.33
CA GLU A 34 12.24 -11.37 -9.73
C GLU A 34 13.60 -11.95 -9.35
N GLY A 35 13.57 -12.95 -8.47
CA GLY A 35 14.80 -13.58 -7.97
C GLY A 35 15.63 -12.73 -6.99
N LEU A 36 15.11 -11.56 -6.58
CA LEU A 36 15.77 -10.73 -5.58
C LEU A 36 15.55 -11.32 -4.19
N GLU A 37 16.62 -11.64 -3.50
CA GLU A 37 16.59 -12.00 -2.09
C GLU A 37 16.62 -10.72 -1.24
N ILE A 38 15.53 -10.49 -0.50
CA ILE A 38 15.40 -9.32 0.38
C ILE A 38 15.84 -9.75 1.78
N SER A 39 17.02 -9.31 2.22
CA SER A 39 17.68 -9.75 3.43
C SER A 39 17.76 -8.69 4.54
N GLY A 40 17.19 -7.51 4.33
CA GLY A 40 17.21 -6.44 5.31
C GLY A 40 16.28 -5.27 4.96
N PRO A 41 16.12 -4.33 5.90
CA PRO A 41 15.30 -3.14 5.66
C PRO A 41 15.91 -2.24 4.60
N ASP A 42 15.08 -1.39 4.01
CA ASP A 42 15.44 -0.38 3.02
C ASP A 42 15.99 -0.93 1.69
N GLN A 43 15.84 -2.23 1.43
CA GLN A 43 16.10 -2.78 0.11
C GLN A 43 14.93 -2.52 -0.84
N VAL A 44 13.71 -2.78 -0.38
CA VAL A 44 12.51 -2.55 -1.16
C VAL A 44 11.45 -1.88 -0.29
N TRP A 45 10.95 -0.74 -0.73
CA TRP A 45 9.71 -0.18 -0.19
C TRP A 45 8.58 -0.41 -1.21
N CYS A 46 7.45 -0.89 -0.73
CA CYS A 46 6.25 -1.03 -1.55
C CYS A 46 5.22 0.04 -1.21
N SER A 47 4.48 0.49 -2.23
CA SER A 47 3.39 1.43 -2.06
C SER A 47 2.16 0.97 -2.81
N ASP A 48 1.00 1.19 -2.21
CA ASP A 48 -0.30 0.86 -2.80
C ASP A 48 -1.38 1.77 -2.24
N ILE A 49 -2.53 1.81 -2.91
CA ILE A 49 -3.68 2.64 -2.56
C ILE A 49 -4.87 1.74 -2.23
N THR A 50 -5.58 2.07 -1.15
CA THR A 50 -6.84 1.41 -0.83
C THR A 50 -7.95 2.41 -0.57
N TYR A 51 -9.21 1.94 -0.65
CA TYR A 51 -10.39 2.69 -0.27
C TYR A 51 -10.68 2.52 1.22
N VAL A 52 -10.94 3.62 1.89
CA VAL A 52 -11.43 3.68 3.27
C VAL A 52 -12.90 4.07 3.21
N PRO A 53 -13.85 3.14 3.46
CA PRO A 53 -15.25 3.48 3.52
C PRO A 53 -15.52 4.43 4.71
N MET A 54 -16.39 5.39 4.48
CA MET A 54 -16.81 6.38 5.45
C MET A 54 -18.34 6.26 5.65
N ALA A 55 -18.89 6.86 6.67
CA ALA A 55 -20.33 6.93 6.87
C ALA A 55 -21.05 7.48 5.61
N TYR A 56 -20.39 8.40 4.89
CA TYR A 56 -20.85 8.93 3.60
C TYR A 56 -19.69 8.89 2.59
N GLY A 57 -19.77 7.95 1.63
CA GLY A 57 -18.77 7.81 0.58
C GLY A 57 -17.52 7.07 1.02
N PHE A 58 -16.35 7.53 0.58
CA PHE A 58 -15.07 6.91 0.88
C PHE A 58 -13.92 7.92 0.74
N MET A 59 -12.77 7.59 1.31
CA MET A 59 -11.51 8.26 1.08
C MET A 59 -10.48 7.28 0.53
N TYR A 60 -9.38 7.80 0.02
CA TYR A 60 -8.24 7.05 -0.47
C TYR A 60 -7.13 7.07 0.58
N LEU A 61 -6.54 5.93 0.83
CA LEU A 61 -5.41 5.77 1.74
C LEU A 61 -4.25 5.17 0.95
N VAL A 62 -3.11 5.85 0.91
CA VAL A 62 -1.85 5.31 0.41
C VAL A 62 -0.94 5.02 1.59
N ALA A 63 -0.13 3.97 1.49
CA ALA A 63 0.95 3.71 2.44
C ALA A 63 2.24 3.38 1.70
N VAL A 64 3.36 3.70 2.34
CA VAL A 64 4.72 3.30 1.98
C VAL A 64 5.21 2.37 3.08
N MET A 65 5.52 1.13 2.73
CA MET A 65 5.89 0.07 3.66
C MET A 65 7.22 -0.57 3.26
N ASP A 66 8.10 -0.76 4.24
CA ASP A 66 9.31 -1.56 4.04
C ASP A 66 8.93 -3.04 3.85
N TRP A 67 9.41 -3.64 2.77
CA TRP A 67 9.05 -5.00 2.38
C TRP A 67 9.54 -6.05 3.37
N TRP A 68 10.76 -5.89 3.90
CA TRP A 68 11.37 -6.86 4.77
C TRP A 68 10.73 -6.86 6.17
N SER A 69 10.64 -5.70 6.80
CA SER A 69 10.15 -5.55 8.17
C SER A 69 8.63 -5.42 8.29
N ARG A 70 7.91 -5.11 7.20
CA ARG A 70 6.50 -4.71 7.20
C ARG A 70 6.23 -3.37 7.88
N TYR A 71 7.27 -2.61 8.20
CA TYR A 71 7.14 -1.30 8.84
C TYR A 71 6.51 -0.29 7.90
N VAL A 72 5.45 0.38 8.34
CA VAL A 72 4.79 1.45 7.57
C VAL A 72 5.54 2.74 7.85
N LEU A 73 6.33 3.20 6.86
CA LEU A 73 7.15 4.40 6.96
C LEU A 73 6.32 5.67 6.91
N ALA A 74 5.33 5.69 6.02
CA ALA A 74 4.42 6.82 5.86
C ALA A 74 3.09 6.35 5.28
N TRP A 75 2.07 7.17 5.48
CA TRP A 75 0.75 7.02 4.90
C TRP A 75 0.11 8.39 4.72
N GLU A 76 -0.85 8.48 3.80
CA GLU A 76 -1.59 9.70 3.53
C GLU A 76 -3.06 9.36 3.22
N LEU A 77 -3.98 10.15 3.76
CA LEU A 77 -5.41 10.04 3.51
C LEU A 77 -5.88 11.19 2.64
N SER A 78 -6.60 10.89 1.55
CA SER A 78 -7.06 11.90 0.59
C SER A 78 -8.52 11.67 0.19
N ASN A 79 -9.23 12.72 -0.13
CA ASN A 79 -10.55 12.67 -0.76
C ASN A 79 -10.48 12.67 -2.30
N SER A 80 -9.30 12.84 -2.88
CA SER A 80 -9.04 12.75 -4.32
C SER A 80 -8.04 11.66 -4.65
N LEU A 81 -8.19 11.05 -5.82
CA LEU A 81 -7.29 10.01 -6.34
C LEU A 81 -6.31 10.63 -7.34
N ASP A 82 -5.62 11.69 -6.95
CA ASP A 82 -4.54 12.30 -7.73
C ASP A 82 -3.18 11.66 -7.38
N SER A 83 -2.11 12.01 -8.11
CA SER A 83 -0.76 11.51 -7.79
C SER A 83 -0.09 12.26 -6.63
N GLU A 84 -0.60 13.42 -6.28
CA GLU A 84 0.04 14.33 -5.31
C GLU A 84 0.06 13.74 -3.90
N PHE A 85 -1.01 13.06 -3.46
CA PHE A 85 -1.01 12.44 -2.14
C PHE A 85 -0.04 11.24 -2.05
N CYS A 86 0.21 10.53 -3.17
CA CYS A 86 1.23 9.50 -3.24
C CYS A 86 2.65 10.10 -3.13
N ILE A 87 2.87 11.24 -3.80
CA ILE A 87 4.15 11.97 -3.73
C ILE A 87 4.39 12.47 -2.29
N ARG A 88 3.36 13.00 -1.62
CA ARG A 88 3.49 13.42 -0.21
C ARG A 88 3.82 12.25 0.72
N ALA A 89 3.16 11.10 0.55
CA ALA A 89 3.47 9.91 1.33
C ALA A 89 4.92 9.44 1.11
N TRP A 90 5.38 9.40 -0.15
CA TRP A 90 6.75 9.07 -0.51
C TRP A 90 7.77 10.03 0.12
N THR A 91 7.54 11.33 -0.03
CA THR A 91 8.42 12.37 0.55
C THR A 91 8.47 12.29 2.07
N THR A 92 7.32 12.01 2.71
CA THR A 92 7.24 11.81 4.16
C THR A 92 8.02 10.57 4.59
N ALA A 93 7.96 9.47 3.83
CA ALA A 93 8.74 8.28 4.10
C ALA A 93 10.26 8.57 4.04
N LEU A 94 10.72 9.33 3.05
CA LEU A 94 12.12 9.73 2.92
C LEU A 94 12.60 10.67 4.05
N ALA A 95 11.69 11.39 4.71
CA ALA A 95 12.03 12.29 5.82
C ALA A 95 12.61 11.57 7.05
N CYS A 96 12.49 10.24 7.14
CA CYS A 96 13.19 9.44 8.15
C CYS A 96 14.72 9.41 7.97
N GLY A 97 15.25 9.97 6.88
CA GLY A 97 16.69 9.99 6.55
C GLY A 97 17.22 8.69 5.94
N ARG A 98 16.33 7.76 5.57
CA ARG A 98 16.62 6.52 4.87
C ARG A 98 15.99 6.54 3.48
N GLN A 99 16.51 5.72 2.58
CA GLN A 99 15.95 5.55 1.24
C GLN A 99 16.08 4.08 0.81
N PRO A 100 15.13 3.55 0.04
CA PRO A 100 15.22 2.19 -0.46
C PRO A 100 16.07 2.11 -1.73
N LEU A 101 16.56 0.92 -2.04
CA LEU A 101 17.17 0.64 -3.34
C LEU A 101 16.10 0.61 -4.44
N ILE A 102 14.94 0.04 -4.15
CA ILE A 102 13.84 -0.16 -5.09
C ILE A 102 12.52 0.33 -4.46
N SER A 103 11.75 1.08 -5.23
CA SER A 103 10.34 1.40 -4.97
C SER A 103 9.48 0.52 -5.85
N ASN A 104 8.66 -0.36 -5.25
CA ASN A 104 7.76 -1.25 -5.95
C ASN A 104 6.30 -0.83 -5.79
N THR A 105 5.59 -0.70 -6.91
CA THR A 105 4.17 -0.31 -6.93
C THR A 105 3.42 -1.13 -7.98
N ASP A 106 2.09 -1.02 -8.01
CA ASP A 106 1.34 -1.42 -9.18
C ASP A 106 1.54 -0.44 -10.34
N GLN A 107 0.96 -0.73 -11.50
CA GLN A 107 0.98 0.15 -12.67
C GLN A 107 -0.19 1.15 -12.67
N GLY A 108 -0.70 1.54 -11.50
CA GLY A 108 -1.75 2.56 -11.37
C GLY A 108 -1.32 3.92 -11.92
N SER A 109 -2.28 4.69 -12.42
CA SER A 109 -2.01 6.01 -13.01
C SER A 109 -1.34 6.98 -12.05
N GLN A 110 -1.53 6.82 -10.73
CA GLN A 110 -0.92 7.63 -9.70
C GLN A 110 0.59 7.38 -9.62
N PHE A 111 0.99 6.11 -9.64
CA PHE A 111 2.38 5.68 -9.52
C PHE A 111 3.17 5.79 -10.85
N THR A 112 2.47 5.71 -11.99
CA THR A 112 3.09 5.91 -13.32
C THR A 112 3.13 7.38 -13.74
N SER A 113 2.59 8.29 -12.92
CA SER A 113 2.65 9.73 -13.19
C SER A 113 4.10 10.24 -13.21
N PRO A 114 4.45 11.16 -14.12
CA PRO A 114 5.79 11.71 -14.17
C PRO A 114 6.25 12.27 -12.82
N GLY A 115 5.38 12.99 -12.10
CA GLY A 115 5.72 13.58 -10.81
C GLY A 115 6.09 12.56 -9.74
N PHE A 116 5.39 11.42 -9.65
CA PHE A 116 5.74 10.35 -8.71
C PHE A 116 7.05 9.67 -9.09
N VAL A 117 7.21 9.33 -10.37
CA VAL A 117 8.44 8.69 -10.87
C VAL A 117 9.66 9.59 -10.67
N ASP A 118 9.53 10.88 -10.97
CA ASP A 118 10.60 11.85 -10.77
C ASP A 118 10.95 11.98 -9.27
N ALA A 119 9.96 11.95 -8.38
CA ALA A 119 10.19 11.99 -6.93
C ALA A 119 10.97 10.76 -6.44
N VAL A 120 10.64 9.56 -6.97
CA VAL A 120 11.35 8.31 -6.63
C VAL A 120 12.79 8.35 -7.18
N GLN A 121 12.97 8.69 -8.45
CA GLN A 121 14.27 8.68 -9.11
C GLN A 121 15.21 9.77 -8.57
N SER A 122 14.66 10.94 -8.23
CA SER A 122 15.44 12.05 -7.62
C SER A 122 16.01 11.68 -6.24
N ALA A 123 15.38 10.73 -5.55
CA ALA A 123 15.91 10.15 -4.31
C ALA A 123 17.00 9.09 -4.55
N GLY A 124 17.35 8.79 -5.80
CA GLY A 124 18.34 7.73 -6.13
C GLY A 124 17.75 6.31 -6.08
N THR A 125 16.44 6.17 -6.02
CA THR A 125 15.72 4.89 -5.91
C THR A 125 15.31 4.40 -7.29
N GLN A 126 15.42 3.09 -7.54
CA GLN A 126 14.95 2.46 -8.78
C GLN A 126 13.43 2.24 -8.73
N VAL A 127 12.75 2.49 -9.86
CA VAL A 127 11.31 2.25 -9.99
C VAL A 127 11.09 0.83 -10.49
N SER A 128 10.32 0.05 -9.74
CA SER A 128 9.83 -1.27 -10.09
C SER A 128 8.31 -1.27 -10.09
N MET A 129 7.69 -1.92 -11.08
CA MET A 129 6.24 -2.03 -11.12
C MET A 129 5.79 -3.45 -11.44
N ASP A 130 4.77 -3.90 -10.73
CA ASP A 130 4.21 -5.23 -10.90
C ASP A 130 3.65 -5.41 -12.32
N GLY A 131 4.04 -6.51 -12.98
CA GLY A 131 3.51 -6.89 -14.27
C GLY A 131 2.07 -7.40 -14.18
N ARG A 132 1.33 -7.37 -15.31
CA ARG A 132 -0.01 -7.97 -15.39
C ARG A 132 0.03 -9.45 -14.99
N GLY A 133 -0.75 -9.83 -13.98
CA GLY A 133 -0.89 -11.23 -13.52
C GLY A 133 0.04 -11.63 -12.37
N ARG A 134 0.90 -10.77 -11.87
CA ARG A 134 1.80 -11.03 -10.73
C ARG A 134 1.22 -10.51 -9.40
N TRP A 135 -0.02 -10.89 -9.11
CA TRP A 135 -0.72 -10.55 -7.85
C TRP A 135 -0.01 -11.06 -6.57
N ILE A 136 0.92 -12.01 -6.71
CA ILE A 136 1.66 -12.59 -5.58
C ILE A 136 2.60 -11.56 -4.96
N ASP A 137 3.11 -10.63 -5.74
CA ASP A 137 4.17 -9.71 -5.35
C ASP A 137 3.65 -8.51 -4.53
N ASN A 138 2.34 -8.23 -4.58
CA ASN A 138 1.71 -7.18 -3.78
C ASN A 138 1.03 -7.70 -2.49
N ARG A 139 1.18 -9.00 -2.21
CA ARG A 139 0.51 -9.69 -1.10
C ARG A 139 0.79 -9.08 0.27
N MET A 140 1.96 -8.45 0.45
CA MET A 140 2.35 -7.88 1.75
C MET A 140 1.52 -6.64 2.08
N ILE A 141 1.41 -5.72 1.14
CA ILE A 141 0.62 -4.51 1.36
C ILE A 141 -0.89 -4.80 1.29
N GLU A 142 -1.31 -5.82 0.53
CA GLU A 142 -2.71 -6.30 0.55
C GLU A 142 -3.09 -6.83 1.95
N ARG A 143 -2.18 -7.54 2.63
CA ARG A 143 -2.37 -7.96 4.03
C ARG A 143 -2.47 -6.77 4.98
N LEU A 144 -1.66 -5.72 4.77
CA LEU A 144 -1.78 -4.47 5.52
C LEU A 144 -3.18 -3.90 5.38
N TRP A 145 -3.71 -3.82 4.15
CA TRP A 145 -5.07 -3.30 3.92
C TRP A 145 -6.15 -4.12 4.60
N ARG A 146 -6.00 -5.43 4.60
CA ARG A 146 -6.91 -6.30 5.34
C ARG A 146 -6.87 -5.97 6.83
N SER A 147 -5.69 -5.88 7.43
CA SER A 147 -5.53 -5.55 8.85
C SER A 147 -6.11 -4.18 9.17
N VAL A 148 -5.78 -3.14 8.41
CA VAL A 148 -6.32 -1.79 8.57
C VAL A 148 -7.85 -1.79 8.54
N LYS A 149 -8.44 -2.47 7.54
CA LYS A 149 -9.90 -2.49 7.38
C LYS A 149 -10.62 -3.23 8.49
N TYR A 150 -10.14 -4.41 8.86
CA TYR A 150 -10.83 -5.27 9.84
C TYR A 150 -10.51 -4.93 11.29
N GLU A 151 -9.34 -4.37 11.57
CA GLU A 151 -8.91 -4.06 12.93
C GLU A 151 -9.18 -2.59 13.33
N ASP A 152 -9.48 -1.71 12.36
CA ASP A 152 -9.71 -0.29 12.61
C ASP A 152 -10.92 0.27 11.86
N VAL A 153 -10.89 0.35 10.53
CA VAL A 153 -11.85 1.10 9.73
C VAL A 153 -13.29 0.60 9.92
N TYR A 154 -13.52 -0.72 9.83
CA TYR A 154 -14.86 -1.30 9.97
C TYR A 154 -15.38 -1.31 11.41
N LEU A 155 -14.51 -1.10 12.39
CA LEU A 155 -14.90 -1.05 13.81
C LEU A 155 -15.27 0.36 14.26
N ASN A 156 -14.75 1.39 13.60
CA ASN A 156 -14.90 2.78 14.05
C ASN A 156 -15.94 3.59 13.26
N ASP A 157 -16.38 3.12 12.08
CA ASP A 157 -17.39 3.78 11.22
C ASP A 157 -17.19 5.30 11.15
N TYR A 158 -16.05 5.73 10.64
CA TYR A 158 -15.63 7.12 10.63
C TYR A 158 -16.60 8.05 9.91
N GLY A 159 -17.08 9.10 10.59
CA GLY A 159 -18.01 10.06 10.04
C GLY A 159 -17.38 11.09 9.10
N ASP A 160 -16.10 11.40 9.27
CA ASP A 160 -15.36 12.39 8.50
C ASP A 160 -13.87 12.06 8.37
N GLY A 161 -13.18 12.72 7.44
CA GLY A 161 -11.76 12.49 7.17
C GLY A 161 -10.83 12.87 8.32
N LEU A 162 -11.23 13.80 9.19
CA LEU A 162 -10.42 14.21 10.33
C LEU A 162 -10.44 13.13 11.42
N SER A 163 -11.61 12.55 11.68
CA SER A 163 -11.74 11.43 12.62
C SER A 163 -11.02 10.19 12.09
N ALA A 164 -11.16 9.88 10.79
CA ALA A 164 -10.41 8.79 10.15
C ALA A 164 -8.89 8.99 10.24
N GLY A 165 -8.41 10.20 9.94
CA GLY A 165 -6.98 10.50 10.04
C GLY A 165 -6.41 10.36 11.44
N ARG A 166 -7.17 10.73 12.48
CA ARG A 166 -6.77 10.50 13.89
C ARG A 166 -6.74 9.03 14.25
N GLY A 167 -7.77 8.27 13.87
CA GLY A 167 -7.83 6.83 14.11
C GLY A 167 -6.71 6.07 13.42
N LEU A 168 -6.50 6.32 12.12
CA LEU A 168 -5.44 5.71 11.35
C LEU A 168 -4.04 6.01 11.89
N ARG A 169 -3.82 7.22 12.44
CA ARG A 169 -2.54 7.55 13.10
C ARG A 169 -2.28 6.64 14.29
N LEU A 170 -3.26 6.48 15.17
CA LEU A 170 -3.15 5.59 16.32
C LEU A 170 -3.00 4.12 15.89
N TYR A 171 -3.73 3.73 14.85
CA TYR A 171 -3.63 2.39 14.29
C TYR A 171 -2.23 2.08 13.77
N PHE A 172 -1.64 2.93 12.91
CA PHE A 172 -0.31 2.69 12.35
C PHE A 172 0.79 2.77 13.38
N GLU A 173 0.67 3.65 14.40
CA GLU A 173 1.59 3.67 15.53
C GLU A 173 1.56 2.34 16.30
N ARG A 174 0.36 1.81 16.59
CA ARG A 174 0.19 0.52 17.24
C ARG A 174 0.64 -0.63 16.34
N TYR A 175 0.32 -0.60 15.03
CA TYR A 175 0.73 -1.59 14.04
C TYR A 175 2.25 -1.73 14.00
N ASN A 176 2.96 -0.62 13.92
CA ASN A 176 4.41 -0.60 13.84
C ASN A 176 5.11 -1.03 15.14
N ASN A 177 4.60 -0.61 16.30
CA ASN A 177 5.38 -0.66 17.54
C ASN A 177 4.82 -1.58 18.61
N LEU A 178 3.57 -2.02 18.51
CA LEU A 178 2.91 -2.80 19.57
C LEU A 178 2.26 -4.09 19.07
N ARG A 179 1.90 -4.18 17.78
CA ARG A 179 1.21 -5.34 17.24
C ARG A 179 2.22 -6.43 16.87
N PRO A 180 2.20 -7.60 17.53
CA PRO A 180 3.05 -8.71 17.15
C PRO A 180 2.60 -9.31 15.81
N HIS A 181 3.55 -9.70 14.99
CA HIS A 181 3.32 -10.33 13.71
C HIS A 181 3.85 -11.78 13.72
N GLN A 182 2.98 -12.72 13.41
CA GLN A 182 3.36 -14.14 13.38
C GLN A 182 4.50 -14.41 12.37
N THR A 183 4.49 -13.72 11.22
CA THR A 183 5.53 -13.84 10.20
C THR A 183 6.84 -13.10 10.54
N LEU A 184 6.87 -12.38 11.65
CA LEU A 184 8.03 -11.69 12.21
C LEU A 184 8.42 -12.28 13.57
N ASP A 185 8.26 -13.58 13.75
CA ASP A 185 8.55 -14.29 15.00
C ASP A 185 7.85 -13.70 16.23
N ASN A 186 6.64 -13.19 16.04
CA ASN A 186 5.85 -12.44 17.01
C ASN A 186 6.48 -11.14 17.52
N ALA A 187 7.52 -10.64 16.86
CA ALA A 187 8.04 -9.30 17.07
C ALA A 187 7.19 -8.27 16.32
N THR A 188 7.44 -7.00 16.55
CA THR A 188 6.76 -5.91 15.86
C THR A 188 7.49 -5.52 14.57
N PRO A 189 6.82 -4.89 13.59
CA PRO A 189 7.49 -4.29 12.43
C PRO A 189 8.59 -3.30 12.82
N GLY A 190 8.37 -2.52 13.89
CA GLY A 190 9.37 -1.57 14.39
C GLY A 190 10.63 -2.25 14.95
N ASP A 191 10.48 -3.40 15.63
CA ASP A 191 11.62 -4.18 16.09
C ASP A 191 12.49 -4.62 14.91
N TRP A 192 11.87 -5.20 13.88
CA TRP A 192 12.58 -5.66 12.68
C TRP A 192 13.21 -4.49 11.91
N TYR A 193 12.51 -3.38 11.76
CA TYR A 193 13.02 -2.24 11.00
C TYR A 193 14.18 -1.51 11.69
N HIS A 194 14.10 -1.31 13.00
CA HIS A 194 15.08 -0.51 13.74
C HIS A 194 16.23 -1.34 14.33
N ARG A 195 16.02 -2.64 14.54
CA ARG A 195 17.01 -3.56 15.14
C ARG A 195 17.22 -4.82 14.29
N PRO A 196 17.50 -4.68 12.97
CA PRO A 196 17.56 -5.82 12.06
C PRO A 196 18.61 -6.87 12.46
N HIS A 197 19.66 -6.46 13.15
CA HIS A 197 20.74 -7.33 13.62
C HIS A 197 20.33 -8.28 14.76
N GLU A 198 19.17 -8.10 15.37
CA GLU A 198 18.61 -9.00 16.37
C GLU A 198 17.84 -10.17 15.74
N PHE A 199 17.59 -10.14 14.43
CA PHE A 199 16.79 -11.12 13.73
C PHE A 199 17.59 -11.78 12.59
N ASP A 200 17.76 -13.10 12.67
CA ASP A 200 18.42 -13.90 11.65
C ASP A 200 17.41 -14.38 10.60
N GLY A 201 17.68 -14.11 9.32
CA GLY A 201 16.91 -14.66 8.19
C GLY A 201 15.83 -13.74 7.62
N GLN A 202 15.03 -14.29 6.70
CA GLN A 202 13.89 -13.62 6.09
C GLN A 202 12.61 -13.85 6.89
N PRO A 203 11.74 -12.83 7.01
CA PRO A 203 10.39 -13.04 7.56
C PRO A 203 9.62 -14.07 6.71
N ALA A 204 8.89 -14.94 7.37
CA ALA A 204 8.11 -16.01 6.75
C ALA A 204 6.88 -15.49 5.94
#